data_d3f5a96b09dab5ce27009d2590e7b788
#
_entry.id   d3f5a96b09dab5ce27009d2590e7b788
#
_cell.length_a   1.000
_cell.length_b   1.000
_cell.length_c   1.000
_cell.angle_alpha   90.00
_cell.angle_beta   90.00
_cell.angle_gamma   90.00
#
_symmetry.space_group_name_H-M   'P 1'
#
loop_
_entity.id
_entity.type
_entity.pdbx_description
1 polymer ?
#
loop_
_entity_poly.entity_id
_entity_poly.type
_entity_poly.pdbx_seq_one_letter_code
_entity_poly.pdbx_strand_id
1 'polypeptide(L)'
;PVSVLTAWRSLFDLGHLESGQRILIHGGSSGVGHFAVQLAKWKGAYVVATASTENQELLRKLGADEAIDYTTQKFEDVAHNIDIVLDTIGGETQQRSWLVLNKAGALISLVQPPSKQKANQFRVRGIMSSVQPNGAQLSAIAKLIDSAKLRPIIDRIMPLSEARRAHELSESRHARGQIVLRVKDVQPLLP
;
A
#
# COMPACT_ATOMS: atom_id res chain seq x y z
N PRO A 1 -8.34 -6.87 8.20
CA PRO A 1 -9.10 -5.60 8.16
C PRO A 1 -8.20 -4.36 8.25
N VAL A 2 -7.21 -4.34 9.18
CA VAL A 2 -6.35 -3.17 9.42
C VAL A 2 -5.67 -2.68 8.13
N SER A 3 -4.98 -3.54 7.41
CA SER A 3 -4.19 -3.15 6.22
C SER A 3 -5.05 -2.51 5.13
N VAL A 4 -6.23 -3.08 4.85
CA VAL A 4 -7.10 -2.57 3.80
C VAL A 4 -7.79 -1.26 4.21
N LEU A 5 -8.17 -1.12 5.49
CA LEU A 5 -8.70 0.16 6.01
C LEU A 5 -7.63 1.25 6.01
N THR A 6 -6.37 0.90 6.31
CA THR A 6 -5.25 1.83 6.21
C THR A 6 -5.05 2.30 4.76
N ALA A 7 -5.07 1.37 3.80
CA ALA A 7 -4.97 1.71 2.38
C ALA A 7 -6.14 2.61 1.95
N TRP A 8 -7.38 2.24 2.27
CA TRP A 8 -8.58 3.02 1.95
C TRP A 8 -8.49 4.45 2.49
N ARG A 9 -8.24 4.58 3.80
CA ARG A 9 -8.12 5.89 4.45
C ARG A 9 -7.02 6.75 3.83
N SER A 10 -5.85 6.15 3.59
CA SER A 10 -4.72 6.89 3.03
C SER A 10 -5.03 7.41 1.63
N LEU A 11 -5.66 6.59 0.77
CA LEU A 11 -5.96 6.97 -0.60
C LEU A 11 -7.13 7.95 -0.69
N PHE A 12 -8.24 7.65 0.00
CA PHE A 12 -9.51 8.35 -0.25
C PHE A 12 -9.82 9.42 0.80
N ASP A 13 -9.65 9.13 2.10
CA ASP A 13 -10.02 10.10 3.14
C ASP A 13 -8.94 11.19 3.30
N LEU A 14 -7.66 10.84 3.15
CA LEU A 14 -6.53 11.76 3.34
C LEU A 14 -5.93 12.24 2.02
N GLY A 15 -5.77 11.33 1.07
CA GLY A 15 -5.20 11.59 -0.25
C GLY A 15 -6.18 12.31 -1.17
N HIS A 16 -7.49 12.03 -1.02
CA HIS A 16 -8.52 12.48 -1.95
C HIS A 16 -8.22 12.04 -3.39
N LEU A 17 -7.77 10.77 -3.54
CA LEU A 17 -7.40 10.22 -4.83
C LEU A 17 -8.59 10.20 -5.79
N GLU A 18 -8.42 10.82 -6.94
CA GLU A 18 -9.39 10.87 -8.02
C GLU A 18 -8.94 10.09 -9.26
N SER A 19 -9.90 9.75 -10.12
CA SER A 19 -9.61 9.12 -11.41
C SER A 19 -8.71 10.00 -12.27
N GLY A 20 -7.75 9.39 -12.98
CA GLY A 20 -6.80 10.08 -13.83
C GLY A 20 -5.57 10.64 -13.12
N GLN A 21 -5.56 10.72 -11.79
CA GLN A 21 -4.38 11.14 -11.05
C GLN A 21 -3.28 10.06 -11.05
N ARG A 22 -2.04 10.48 -10.86
CA ARG A 22 -0.88 9.60 -10.75
C ARG A 22 -0.52 9.40 -9.28
N ILE A 23 -0.40 8.13 -8.86
CA ILE A 23 0.01 7.78 -7.50
C ILE A 23 1.27 6.92 -7.51
N LEU A 24 2.22 7.24 -6.61
CA LEU A 24 3.37 6.40 -6.31
C LEU A 24 3.14 5.68 -4.97
N ILE A 25 3.22 4.34 -5.00
CA ILE A 25 3.05 3.50 -3.80
C ILE A 25 4.37 2.80 -3.52
N HIS A 26 5.05 3.21 -2.45
CA HIS A 26 6.23 2.51 -1.97
C HIS A 26 5.86 1.23 -1.23
N GLY A 27 6.58 0.13 -1.51
CA GLY A 27 6.29 -1.17 -0.93
C GLY A 27 4.96 -1.77 -1.41
N GLY A 28 4.69 -1.69 -2.71
CA GLY A 28 3.43 -2.13 -3.32
C GLY A 28 3.09 -3.62 -3.13
N SER A 29 4.06 -4.47 -2.79
CA SER A 29 3.84 -5.89 -2.47
C SER A 29 3.57 -6.16 -0.99
N SER A 30 3.67 -5.14 -0.12
CA SER A 30 3.49 -5.27 1.33
C SER A 30 2.04 -5.49 1.76
N GLY A 31 1.83 -5.70 3.07
CA GLY A 31 0.51 -5.90 3.65
C GLY A 31 -0.49 -4.78 3.40
N VAL A 32 -0.06 -3.52 3.33
CA VAL A 32 -0.91 -2.38 2.96
C VAL A 32 -0.81 -2.09 1.46
N GLY A 33 0.41 -2.18 0.90
CA GLY A 33 0.70 -1.81 -0.47
C GLY A 33 -0.12 -2.59 -1.50
N HIS A 34 -0.29 -3.91 -1.35
CA HIS A 34 -1.04 -4.71 -2.31
C HIS A 34 -2.54 -4.34 -2.39
N PHE A 35 -3.12 -3.85 -1.29
CA PHE A 35 -4.47 -3.29 -1.31
C PHE A 35 -4.47 -1.90 -1.93
N ALA A 36 -3.48 -1.07 -1.60
CA ALA A 36 -3.39 0.29 -2.11
C ALA A 36 -3.26 0.31 -3.65
N VAL A 37 -2.42 -0.56 -4.23
CA VAL A 37 -2.29 -0.70 -5.68
C VAL A 37 -3.63 -1.02 -6.35
N GLN A 38 -4.35 -2.02 -5.84
CA GLN A 38 -5.64 -2.44 -6.39
C GLN A 38 -6.72 -1.38 -6.22
N LEU A 39 -6.81 -0.76 -5.03
CA LEU A 39 -7.80 0.30 -4.76
C LEU A 39 -7.55 1.54 -5.61
N ALA A 40 -6.30 1.95 -5.80
CA ALA A 40 -5.95 3.06 -6.67
C ALA A 40 -6.31 2.75 -8.13
N LYS A 41 -6.01 1.53 -8.59
CA LYS A 41 -6.39 1.09 -9.94
C LYS A 41 -7.89 1.02 -10.13
N TRP A 42 -8.63 0.50 -9.15
CA TRP A 42 -10.09 0.48 -9.15
C TRP A 42 -10.71 1.88 -9.23
N LYS A 43 -10.09 2.87 -8.58
CA LYS A 43 -10.51 4.28 -8.65
C LYS A 43 -10.25 4.91 -10.02
N GLY A 44 -9.42 4.28 -10.87
CA GLY A 44 -9.04 4.79 -12.20
C GLY A 44 -7.79 5.68 -12.18
N ALA A 45 -6.94 5.55 -11.17
CA ALA A 45 -5.65 6.23 -11.10
C ALA A 45 -4.60 5.54 -11.97
N TYR A 46 -3.57 6.28 -12.35
CA TYR A 46 -2.34 5.74 -12.91
C TYR A 46 -1.40 5.35 -11.74
N VAL A 47 -1.10 4.07 -11.63
CA VAL A 47 -0.43 3.51 -10.46
C VAL A 47 1.02 3.18 -10.77
N VAL A 48 1.93 3.89 -10.11
CA VAL A 48 3.35 3.57 -10.04
C VAL A 48 3.61 2.89 -8.70
N ALA A 49 4.29 1.75 -8.69
CA ALA A 49 4.56 1.05 -7.43
C ALA A 49 5.98 0.51 -7.36
N THR A 50 6.60 0.57 -6.17
CA THR A 50 7.94 0.03 -5.95
C THR A 50 7.89 -1.30 -5.21
N ALA A 51 8.72 -2.26 -5.61
CA ALA A 51 8.97 -3.50 -4.91
C ALA A 51 10.37 -4.07 -5.29
N SER A 52 10.81 -5.16 -4.64
CA SER A 52 12.00 -5.90 -5.05
C SER A 52 11.80 -6.64 -6.38
N THR A 53 12.89 -7.07 -7.00
CA THR A 53 12.91 -7.79 -8.29
C THR A 53 11.89 -8.94 -8.35
N GLU A 54 11.86 -9.76 -7.33
CA GLU A 54 10.96 -10.94 -7.23
C GLU A 54 9.48 -10.60 -7.12
N ASN A 55 9.13 -9.34 -6.84
CA ASN A 55 7.76 -8.87 -6.66
C ASN A 55 7.24 -8.03 -7.83
N GLN A 56 8.03 -7.82 -8.89
CA GLN A 56 7.66 -6.99 -10.02
C GLN A 56 6.44 -7.56 -10.78
N GLU A 57 6.41 -8.87 -10.98
CA GLU A 57 5.28 -9.53 -11.64
C GLU A 57 4.00 -9.44 -10.81
N LEU A 58 4.13 -9.53 -9.47
CA LEU A 58 3.00 -9.34 -8.57
C LEU A 58 2.41 -7.93 -8.71
N LEU A 59 3.24 -6.88 -8.73
CA LEU A 59 2.76 -5.51 -8.90
C LEU A 59 1.95 -5.34 -10.18
N ARG A 60 2.42 -5.89 -11.32
CA ARG A 60 1.71 -5.84 -12.60
C ARG A 60 0.37 -6.58 -12.53
N LYS A 61 0.34 -7.76 -11.90
CA LYS A 61 -0.90 -8.53 -11.67
C LYS A 61 -1.91 -7.82 -10.76
N LEU A 62 -1.43 -6.97 -9.84
CA LEU A 62 -2.26 -6.14 -8.98
C LEU A 62 -2.81 -4.89 -9.68
N GLY A 63 -2.31 -4.59 -10.88
CA GLY A 63 -2.77 -3.47 -11.70
C GLY A 63 -1.87 -2.23 -11.65
N ALA A 64 -0.61 -2.35 -11.20
CA ALA A 64 0.35 -1.27 -11.36
C ALA A 64 0.63 -1.04 -12.85
N ASP A 65 0.52 0.22 -13.29
CA ASP A 65 0.85 0.63 -14.66
C ASP A 65 2.38 0.68 -14.85
N GLU A 66 3.10 1.10 -13.81
CA GLU A 66 4.56 1.07 -13.75
C GLU A 66 5.02 0.34 -12.48
N ALA A 67 5.82 -0.70 -12.64
CA ALA A 67 6.43 -1.44 -11.53
C ALA A 67 7.93 -1.16 -11.49
N ILE A 68 8.39 -0.50 -10.43
CA ILE A 68 9.77 -0.06 -10.25
C ILE A 68 10.50 -1.02 -9.30
N ASP A 69 11.59 -1.59 -9.79
CA ASP A 69 12.49 -2.41 -8.98
C ASP A 69 13.48 -1.50 -8.24
N TYR A 70 13.23 -1.26 -6.94
CA TYR A 70 14.07 -0.40 -6.12
C TYR A 70 15.48 -0.97 -5.88
N THR A 71 15.72 -2.25 -6.22
CA THR A 71 17.03 -2.88 -6.05
C THR A 71 17.99 -2.57 -7.22
N THR A 72 17.43 -2.19 -8.37
CA THR A 72 18.19 -1.97 -9.62
C THR A 72 18.10 -0.55 -10.14
N GLN A 73 17.10 0.23 -9.72
CA GLN A 73 16.89 1.60 -10.21
C GLN A 73 16.34 2.53 -9.15
N LYS A 74 16.61 3.79 -9.28
CA LYS A 74 16.05 4.84 -8.43
C LYS A 74 14.65 5.17 -8.93
N PHE A 75 13.68 5.22 -8.02
CA PHE A 75 12.30 5.50 -8.41
C PHE A 75 12.12 6.93 -8.93
N GLU A 76 12.92 7.88 -8.46
CA GLU A 76 12.89 9.28 -8.90
C GLU A 76 13.37 9.51 -10.34
N ASP A 77 14.06 8.53 -10.93
CA ASP A 77 14.44 8.59 -12.34
C ASP A 77 13.29 8.13 -13.27
N VAL A 78 12.27 7.49 -12.71
CA VAL A 78 11.13 6.90 -13.44
C VAL A 78 9.81 7.58 -13.09
N ALA A 79 9.54 7.77 -11.80
CA ALA A 79 8.30 8.34 -11.31
C ALA A 79 8.33 9.88 -11.42
N HIS A 80 7.48 10.43 -12.28
CA HIS A 80 7.35 11.88 -12.48
C HIS A 80 5.89 12.31 -12.43
N ASN A 81 5.66 13.58 -12.10
CA ASN A 81 4.33 14.18 -12.07
C ASN A 81 3.36 13.41 -11.17
N ILE A 82 3.80 13.08 -9.96
CA ILE A 82 3.03 12.32 -8.99
C ILE A 82 2.12 13.25 -8.18
N ASP A 83 0.84 12.95 -8.13
CA ASP A 83 -0.13 13.71 -7.35
C ASP A 83 -0.15 13.25 -5.89
N ILE A 84 0.01 11.93 -5.67
CA ILE A 84 -0.01 11.34 -4.33
C ILE A 84 1.15 10.35 -4.19
N VAL A 85 1.89 10.44 -3.10
CA VAL A 85 2.82 9.38 -2.66
C VAL A 85 2.24 8.72 -1.42
N LEU A 86 2.09 7.39 -1.46
CA LEU A 86 1.85 6.56 -0.28
C LEU A 86 3.18 5.93 0.16
N ASP A 87 3.68 6.41 1.28
CA ASP A 87 4.96 5.97 1.85
C ASP A 87 4.72 4.93 2.96
N THR A 88 5.09 3.68 2.69
CA THR A 88 5.08 2.58 3.66
C THR A 88 6.48 2.22 4.18
N ILE A 89 7.51 2.95 3.77
CA ILE A 89 8.93 2.62 3.98
C ILE A 89 9.60 3.59 4.93
N GLY A 90 9.41 4.91 4.71
CA GLY A 90 10.04 5.96 5.50
C GLY A 90 11.51 6.23 5.14
N GLY A 91 12.23 6.86 6.06
CA GLY A 91 13.67 7.13 5.95
C GLY A 91 14.05 7.89 4.69
N GLU A 92 15.10 7.43 4.02
CA GLU A 92 15.60 8.05 2.79
C GLU A 92 14.60 8.00 1.63
N THR A 93 13.79 6.93 1.53
CA THR A 93 12.73 6.82 0.52
C THR A 93 11.74 7.97 0.65
N GLN A 94 11.28 8.27 1.86
CA GLN A 94 10.41 9.43 2.09
C GLN A 94 11.11 10.75 1.72
N GLN A 95 12.41 10.88 2.03
CA GLN A 95 13.16 12.11 1.73
C GLN A 95 13.29 12.38 0.23
N ARG A 96 13.43 11.34 -0.57
CA ARG A 96 13.50 11.44 -2.04
C ARG A 96 12.13 11.61 -2.70
N SER A 97 11.06 11.14 -2.04
CA SER A 97 9.69 11.20 -2.57
C SER A 97 9.17 12.62 -2.79
N TRP A 98 9.73 13.62 -2.10
CA TRP A 98 9.36 15.03 -2.34
C TRP A 98 9.70 15.51 -3.75
N LEU A 99 10.72 14.92 -4.39
CA LEU A 99 11.23 15.33 -5.70
C LEU A 99 10.31 14.97 -6.86
N VAL A 100 9.45 13.96 -6.67
CA VAL A 100 8.57 13.44 -7.73
C VAL A 100 7.14 14.00 -7.67
N LEU A 101 6.82 14.73 -6.59
CA LEU A 101 5.48 15.26 -6.34
C LEU A 101 5.19 16.51 -7.15
N ASN A 102 4.00 16.57 -7.71
CA ASN A 102 3.42 17.78 -8.26
C ASN A 102 3.16 18.82 -7.15
N LYS A 103 3.15 20.10 -7.51
CA LYS A 103 2.64 21.17 -6.62
C LYS A 103 1.20 20.86 -6.23
N ALA A 104 0.83 21.15 -4.99
CA ALA A 104 -0.45 20.81 -4.37
C ALA A 104 -0.73 19.31 -4.19
N GLY A 105 0.21 18.44 -4.52
CA GLY A 105 0.15 17.00 -4.25
C GLY A 105 0.18 16.66 -2.77
N ALA A 106 0.22 15.35 -2.44
CA ALA A 106 0.26 14.87 -1.08
C ALA A 106 1.29 13.74 -0.89
N LEU A 107 2.06 13.82 0.20
CA LEU A 107 2.85 12.71 0.73
C LEU A 107 2.15 12.18 1.99
N ILE A 108 1.70 10.94 1.92
CA ILE A 108 1.00 10.26 3.02
C ILE A 108 1.90 9.15 3.51
N SER A 109 2.32 9.23 4.77
CA SER A 109 3.21 8.22 5.36
C SER A 109 2.50 7.40 6.44
N LEU A 110 2.86 6.12 6.50
CA LEU A 110 2.38 5.15 7.49
C LEU A 110 3.38 4.90 8.60
N VAL A 111 4.64 5.36 8.43
CA VAL A 111 5.75 4.93 9.28
C VAL A 111 6.42 6.06 10.06
N GLN A 112 6.48 7.26 9.47
CA GLN A 112 7.05 8.43 10.14
C GLN A 112 6.38 9.73 9.68
N PRO A 113 6.23 10.73 10.56
CA PRO A 113 5.63 12.01 10.19
C PRO A 113 6.43 12.70 9.07
N PRO A 114 5.77 13.14 7.98
CA PRO A 114 6.41 13.94 6.94
C PRO A 114 6.89 15.30 7.49
N SER A 115 8.05 15.76 6.98
CA SER A 115 8.62 17.04 7.38
C SER A 115 7.73 18.21 6.97
N LYS A 116 7.27 19.01 7.94
CA LYS A 116 6.50 20.24 7.69
C LYS A 116 7.29 21.26 6.87
N GLN A 117 8.60 21.37 7.12
CA GLN A 117 9.48 22.27 6.38
C GLN A 117 9.54 21.89 4.90
N LYS A 118 9.73 20.59 4.59
CA LYS A 118 9.74 20.12 3.20
C LYS A 118 8.37 20.23 2.55
N ALA A 119 7.29 19.90 3.25
CA ALA A 119 5.94 20.09 2.74
C ALA A 119 5.70 21.55 2.27
N ASN A 120 6.12 22.53 3.07
CA ASN A 120 6.06 23.95 2.71
C ASN A 120 6.98 24.29 1.52
N GLN A 121 8.21 23.81 1.54
CA GLN A 121 9.21 24.04 0.48
C GLN A 121 8.72 23.54 -0.88
N PHE A 122 8.15 22.33 -0.93
CA PHE A 122 7.65 21.72 -2.15
C PHE A 122 6.20 22.11 -2.47
N ARG A 123 5.53 22.85 -1.59
CA ARG A 123 4.10 23.26 -1.71
C ARG A 123 3.16 22.05 -1.86
N VAL A 124 3.35 21.04 -1.03
CA VAL A 124 2.58 19.82 -0.98
C VAL A 124 2.06 19.55 0.44
N ARG A 125 1.06 18.69 0.58
CA ARG A 125 0.55 18.26 1.88
C ARG A 125 1.41 17.10 2.40
N GLY A 126 1.92 17.20 3.62
CA GLY A 126 2.56 16.09 4.32
C GLY A 126 1.64 15.56 5.42
N ILE A 127 1.21 14.31 5.33
CA ILE A 127 0.19 13.74 6.21
C ILE A 127 0.68 12.43 6.82
N MET A 128 0.59 12.30 8.14
CA MET A 128 0.76 11.02 8.82
C MET A 128 -0.59 10.31 8.85
N SER A 129 -0.66 9.12 8.29
CA SER A 129 -1.85 8.28 8.31
C SER A 129 -1.82 7.32 9.50
N SER A 130 -2.94 7.19 10.17
CA SER A 130 -3.19 6.16 11.18
C SER A 130 -4.51 5.47 10.87
N VAL A 131 -4.57 4.16 11.10
CA VAL A 131 -5.82 3.42 10.90
C VAL A 131 -6.87 3.85 11.94
N GLN A 132 -8.11 3.93 11.48
CA GLN A 132 -9.27 4.09 12.36
C GLN A 132 -10.28 2.99 12.02
N PRO A 133 -10.85 2.31 13.03
CA PRO A 133 -11.93 1.35 12.80
C PRO A 133 -13.12 2.02 12.12
N ASN A 134 -13.57 1.46 10.99
CA ASN A 134 -14.72 1.99 10.25
C ASN A 134 -15.49 0.83 9.61
N GLY A 135 -16.62 0.45 10.22
CA GLY A 135 -17.46 -0.66 9.77
C GLY A 135 -18.11 -0.41 8.40
N ALA A 136 -18.49 0.84 8.10
CA ALA A 136 -19.09 1.18 6.81
C ALA A 136 -18.07 1.03 5.67
N GLN A 137 -16.84 1.52 5.87
CA GLN A 137 -15.75 1.33 4.90
C GLN A 137 -15.44 -0.16 4.74
N LEU A 138 -15.36 -0.92 5.84
CA LEU A 138 -15.11 -2.37 5.76
C LEU A 138 -16.19 -3.10 4.98
N SER A 139 -17.46 -2.72 5.14
CA SER A 139 -18.58 -3.28 4.37
C SER A 139 -18.47 -2.93 2.88
N ALA A 140 -18.07 -1.70 2.53
CA ALA A 140 -17.83 -1.32 1.14
C ALA A 140 -16.66 -2.12 0.53
N ILE A 141 -15.58 -2.30 1.28
CA ILE A 141 -14.42 -3.11 0.89
C ILE A 141 -14.82 -4.58 0.68
N ALA A 142 -15.65 -5.15 1.57
CA ALA A 142 -16.14 -6.52 1.42
C ALA A 142 -16.89 -6.72 0.09
N LYS A 143 -17.74 -5.76 -0.32
CA LYS A 143 -18.42 -5.80 -1.62
C LYS A 143 -17.45 -5.76 -2.81
N LEU A 144 -16.32 -5.07 -2.69
CA LEU A 144 -15.28 -5.09 -3.73
C LEU A 144 -14.60 -6.46 -3.81
N ILE A 145 -14.39 -7.12 -2.68
CA ILE A 145 -13.83 -8.48 -2.62
C ILE A 145 -14.83 -9.48 -3.21
N ASP A 146 -16.09 -9.42 -2.81
CA ASP A 146 -17.15 -10.31 -3.30
C ASP A 146 -17.36 -10.17 -4.82
N SER A 147 -17.17 -8.97 -5.35
CA SER A 147 -17.25 -8.69 -6.80
C SER A 147 -15.92 -8.90 -7.54
N ALA A 148 -14.92 -9.52 -6.92
CA ALA A 148 -13.58 -9.78 -7.45
C ALA A 148 -12.80 -8.53 -7.92
N LYS A 149 -13.20 -7.33 -7.51
CA LYS A 149 -12.52 -6.07 -7.80
C LYS A 149 -11.34 -5.79 -6.88
N LEU A 150 -11.29 -6.48 -5.75
CA LEU A 150 -10.21 -6.41 -4.77
C LEU A 150 -9.90 -7.83 -4.28
N ARG A 151 -8.63 -8.20 -4.25
CA ARG A 151 -8.19 -9.53 -3.84
C ARG A 151 -7.14 -9.45 -2.74
N PRO A 152 -7.39 -10.03 -1.55
CA PRO A 152 -6.35 -10.20 -0.55
C PRO A 152 -5.25 -11.14 -1.05
N ILE A 153 -4.00 -10.69 -0.93
CA ILE A 153 -2.83 -11.56 -1.19
C ILE A 153 -2.41 -12.16 0.15
N ILE A 154 -2.40 -13.48 0.22
CA ILE A 154 -1.96 -14.24 1.39
C ILE A 154 -0.62 -14.88 1.05
N ASP A 155 0.43 -14.46 1.74
CA ASP A 155 1.76 -15.03 1.59
C ASP A 155 1.81 -16.42 2.23
N ARG A 156 1.38 -16.50 3.48
CA ARG A 156 1.38 -17.76 4.25
C ARG A 156 0.19 -17.87 5.18
N ILE A 157 -0.25 -19.12 5.37
CA ILE A 157 -1.18 -19.49 6.43
C ILE A 157 -0.41 -20.40 7.37
N MET A 158 -0.28 -20.00 8.63
CA MET A 158 0.48 -20.72 9.65
C MET A 158 -0.41 -21.08 10.83
N PRO A 159 -0.16 -22.19 11.55
CA PRO A 159 -0.89 -22.48 12.78
C PRO A 159 -0.54 -21.44 13.86
N LEU A 160 -1.46 -21.20 14.79
CA LEU A 160 -1.26 -20.23 15.89
C LEU A 160 -0.01 -20.56 16.73
N SER A 161 0.33 -21.85 16.86
CA SER A 161 1.54 -22.30 17.56
C SER A 161 2.85 -21.79 16.94
N GLU A 162 2.82 -21.37 15.64
CA GLU A 162 3.97 -20.78 14.95
C GLU A 162 3.93 -19.24 14.94
N ALA A 163 3.16 -18.59 15.81
CA ALA A 163 3.02 -17.14 15.84
C ALA A 163 4.38 -16.42 15.94
N ARG A 164 5.32 -16.96 16.72
CA ARG A 164 6.69 -16.42 16.79
C ARG A 164 7.35 -16.35 15.42
N ARG A 165 7.31 -17.44 14.66
CA ARG A 165 7.87 -17.50 13.31
C ARG A 165 7.16 -16.56 12.33
N ALA A 166 5.85 -16.40 12.49
CA ALA A 166 5.08 -15.44 11.70
C ALA A 166 5.52 -13.99 11.97
N HIS A 167 5.83 -13.63 13.23
CA HIS A 167 6.41 -12.34 13.59
C HIS A 167 7.79 -12.14 12.99
N GLU A 168 8.69 -13.12 13.10
CA GLU A 168 10.03 -13.09 12.50
C GLU A 168 9.95 -12.86 10.98
N LEU A 169 9.02 -13.52 10.28
CA LEU A 169 8.77 -13.29 8.85
C LEU A 169 8.22 -11.89 8.57
N SER A 170 7.33 -11.38 9.39
CA SER A 170 6.81 -10.02 9.26
C SER A 170 7.90 -8.97 9.46
N GLU A 171 8.76 -9.15 10.45
CA GLU A 171 9.88 -8.26 10.76
C GLU A 171 10.97 -8.27 9.68
N SER A 172 11.14 -9.37 8.95
CA SER A 172 12.05 -9.45 7.81
C SER A 172 11.68 -8.50 6.66
N ARG A 173 10.46 -7.98 6.62
CA ARG A 173 9.91 -7.09 5.59
C ARG A 173 9.86 -7.69 4.17
N HIS A 174 9.96 -9.03 4.04
CA HIS A 174 9.92 -9.74 2.76
C HIS A 174 8.58 -10.43 2.51
N ALA A 175 7.62 -10.35 3.44
CA ALA A 175 6.29 -10.95 3.25
C ALA A 175 5.51 -10.26 2.12
N ARG A 176 4.84 -11.07 1.28
CA ARG A 176 4.00 -10.63 0.17
C ARG A 176 2.53 -10.58 0.61
N GLY A 177 2.00 -9.39 0.85
CA GLY A 177 0.63 -9.25 1.36
C GLY A 177 0.50 -9.62 2.83
N GLN A 178 -0.33 -10.59 3.16
CA GLN A 178 -0.71 -10.92 4.54
C GLN A 178 -0.16 -12.27 4.99
N ILE A 179 0.27 -12.36 6.25
CA ILE A 179 0.48 -13.61 6.96
C ILE A 179 -0.77 -13.87 7.80
N VAL A 180 -1.36 -15.06 7.70
CA VAL A 180 -2.56 -15.47 8.42
C VAL A 180 -2.22 -16.52 9.46
N LEU A 181 -2.66 -16.33 10.69
CA LEU A 181 -2.58 -17.35 11.75
C LEU A 181 -3.91 -18.09 11.84
N ARG A 182 -3.85 -19.41 11.68
CA ARG A 182 -5.01 -20.29 11.84
C ARG A 182 -5.17 -20.63 13.32
N VAL A 183 -6.24 -20.13 13.92
CA VAL A 183 -6.54 -20.35 15.35
C VAL A 183 -7.20 -21.71 15.57
N LYS A 184 -8.06 -22.16 14.64
CA LYS A 184 -8.77 -23.43 14.70
C LYS A 184 -8.95 -23.98 13.30
N ASP A 185 -8.84 -25.28 13.13
CA ASP A 185 -9.23 -25.92 11.88
C ASP A 185 -10.76 -25.75 11.70
N VAL A 186 -11.12 -25.08 10.61
CA VAL A 186 -12.53 -25.02 10.22
C VAL A 186 -12.88 -26.40 9.66
N GLN A 187 -13.63 -27.18 10.41
CA GLN A 187 -14.32 -28.33 9.79
C GLN A 187 -15.22 -27.77 8.68
N PRO A 188 -15.17 -28.31 7.46
CA PRO A 188 -16.11 -27.89 6.44
C PRO A 188 -17.52 -28.09 7.04
N LEU A 189 -18.35 -27.05 6.96
CA LEU A 189 -19.76 -27.17 7.21
C LEU A 189 -20.24 -28.25 6.22
N LEU A 190 -20.57 -29.41 6.73
CA LEU A 190 -21.22 -30.46 5.92
C LEU A 190 -22.46 -29.84 5.29
N PRO A 191 -22.74 -30.17 4.01
CA PRO A 191 -23.86 -29.61 3.28
C PRO A 191 -25.20 -29.93 3.89
#